data_2a24c5e80a3c4356d12c30896cefbdbb
#
_entry.id   2a24c5e80a3c4356d12c30896cefbdbb
#
_cell.length_a   1.000
_cell.length_b   1.000
_cell.length_c   1.000
_cell.angle_alpha   90.00
_cell.angle_beta   90.00
_cell.angle_gamma   90.00
#
_symmetry.space_group_name_H-M   'P 1'
#
loop_
_entity.id
_entity.type
_entity.pdbx_description
1 polymer ?
#
loop_
_entity_poly.entity_id
_entity_poly.type
_entity_poly.pdbx_seq_one_letter_code
_entity_poly.pdbx_strand_id
1 'polypeptide(L)'
;MSVQIKCINKSDRPNPHERIINIGGVNPDGGRWKRSQQQAILDIESGTYDYYVSVGGQTVAVIVATSQWGHKYIKTTADGEHPNNLLSLPECP
;
A
#
# COMPACT_ATOMS: atom_id res chain seq x y z
N MET A 1 -14.85 1.10 4.00
CA MET A 1 -14.39 -0.05 4.81
C MET A 1 -12.87 -0.04 4.88
N SER A 2 -12.32 -0.06 6.08
CA SER A 2 -10.87 -0.01 6.28
C SER A 2 -10.27 -1.41 6.25
N VAL A 3 -9.19 -1.57 5.49
CA VAL A 3 -8.54 -2.87 5.27
C VAL A 3 -7.06 -2.74 5.61
N GLN A 4 -6.54 -3.66 6.40
CA GLN A 4 -5.13 -3.67 6.79
C GLN A 4 -4.26 -4.32 5.73
N ILE A 5 -3.23 -3.59 5.30
CA ILE A 5 -2.18 -4.14 4.43
C ILE A 5 -1.14 -4.80 5.32
N LYS A 6 -0.89 -6.09 5.11
CA LYS A 6 0.08 -6.87 5.91
C LYS A 6 1.31 -7.29 5.12
N CYS A 7 1.23 -7.26 3.80
CA CYS A 7 2.33 -7.66 2.93
C CYS A 7 2.28 -6.89 1.62
N ILE A 8 3.38 -6.86 0.92
CA ILE A 8 3.46 -6.27 -0.42
C ILE A 8 4.31 -7.15 -1.33
N ASN A 9 4.14 -7.00 -2.65
CA ASN A 9 5.08 -7.54 -3.62
C ASN A 9 5.86 -6.37 -4.21
N LYS A 10 7.16 -6.49 -4.24
CA LYS A 10 8.07 -5.45 -4.71
C LYS A 10 8.66 -5.80 -6.05
N SER A 11 8.95 -4.77 -6.86
CA SER A 11 9.71 -4.92 -8.09
C SER A 11 11.18 -4.55 -7.84
N ASP A 12 12.04 -4.88 -8.82
CA ASP A 12 13.45 -4.52 -8.78
C ASP A 12 13.74 -3.11 -9.30
N ARG A 13 12.70 -2.33 -9.60
CA ARG A 13 12.87 -0.99 -10.14
C ARG A 13 13.58 -0.09 -9.14
N PRO A 14 14.51 0.78 -9.59
CA PRO A 14 15.25 1.65 -8.69
C PRO A 14 14.39 2.76 -8.08
N ASN A 15 13.33 3.18 -8.77
CA ASN A 15 12.47 4.26 -8.29
C ASN A 15 11.53 3.73 -7.21
N PRO A 16 11.60 4.23 -5.95
CA PRO A 16 10.74 3.76 -4.87
C PRO A 16 9.25 3.88 -5.16
N HIS A 17 8.85 4.86 -5.96
CA HIS A 17 7.44 5.06 -6.33
C HIS A 17 6.90 3.94 -7.22
N GLU A 18 7.77 3.20 -7.88
CA GLU A 18 7.40 2.14 -8.80
C GLU A 18 7.68 0.74 -8.26
N ARG A 19 8.15 0.64 -7.00
CA ARG A 19 8.56 -0.65 -6.45
C ARG A 19 7.41 -1.49 -5.93
N ILE A 20 6.28 -0.89 -5.61
CA ILE A 20 5.12 -1.63 -5.11
C ILE A 20 4.32 -2.15 -6.31
N ILE A 21 4.26 -3.46 -6.47
CA ILE A 21 3.46 -4.11 -7.51
C ILE A 21 2.07 -4.42 -6.96
N ASN A 22 2.02 -5.12 -5.82
CA ASN A 22 0.79 -5.53 -5.17
C ASN A 22 0.83 -5.22 -3.70
N ILE A 23 -0.36 -5.08 -3.12
CA ILE A 23 -0.58 -5.06 -1.68
C ILE A 23 -1.43 -6.27 -1.31
N GLY A 24 -1.33 -6.73 -0.08
CA GLY A 24 -2.11 -7.87 0.36
C GLY A 24 -2.33 -7.90 1.85
N GLY A 25 -3.18 -8.82 2.28
CA GLY A 25 -3.49 -8.99 3.68
C GLY A 25 -4.30 -10.26 3.92
N VAL A 26 -4.91 -10.32 5.09
CA VAL A 26 -5.70 -11.47 5.52
C VAL A 26 -7.09 -10.98 5.93
N ASN A 27 -8.11 -11.62 5.38
CA ASN A 27 -9.49 -11.33 5.75
C ASN A 27 -9.81 -11.88 7.16
N PRO A 28 -10.85 -11.38 7.83
CA PRO A 28 -11.25 -11.91 9.15
C PRO A 28 -11.53 -13.41 9.16
N ASP A 29 -11.92 -13.98 8.03
CA ASP A 29 -12.18 -15.43 7.90
C ASP A 29 -10.91 -16.26 7.68
N GLY A 30 -9.74 -15.62 7.64
CA GLY A 30 -8.45 -16.28 7.40
C GLY A 30 -8.04 -16.37 5.94
N GLY A 31 -8.89 -15.96 5.01
CA GLY A 31 -8.55 -15.93 3.60
C GLY A 31 -7.59 -14.81 3.26
N ARG A 32 -6.69 -15.07 2.32
CA ARG A 32 -5.73 -14.04 1.88
C ARG A 32 -6.26 -13.30 0.67
N TRP A 33 -5.93 -12.01 0.59
CA TRP A 33 -6.28 -11.19 -0.56
C TRP A 33 -5.04 -10.48 -1.10
N LYS A 34 -5.10 -10.12 -2.37
CA LYS A 34 -4.02 -9.39 -3.05
C LYS A 34 -4.63 -8.49 -4.12
N ARG A 35 -4.12 -7.25 -4.22
CA ARG A 35 -4.55 -6.30 -5.23
C ARG A 35 -3.33 -5.58 -5.79
N SER A 36 -3.39 -5.21 -7.08
CA SER A 36 -2.34 -4.38 -7.69
C SER A 36 -2.35 -2.98 -7.09
N GLN A 37 -1.22 -2.27 -7.18
CA GLN A 37 -1.16 -0.90 -6.72
C GLN A 37 -2.17 -0.02 -7.47
N GLN A 38 -2.32 -0.23 -8.78
CA GLN A 38 -3.27 0.54 -9.57
C GLN A 38 -4.70 0.34 -9.08
N GLN A 39 -5.07 -0.90 -8.76
CA GLN A 39 -6.39 -1.21 -8.22
C GLN A 39 -6.59 -0.55 -6.85
N ALA A 40 -5.57 -0.57 -6.01
CA ALA A 40 -5.62 0.07 -4.70
C ALA A 40 -5.81 1.58 -4.82
N ILE A 41 -5.13 2.21 -5.77
CA ILE A 41 -5.30 3.64 -6.05
C ILE A 41 -6.74 3.94 -6.42
N LEU A 42 -7.33 3.16 -7.32
CA LEU A 42 -8.72 3.32 -7.72
C LEU A 42 -9.69 3.13 -6.54
N ASP A 43 -9.42 2.13 -5.69
CA ASP A 43 -10.24 1.86 -4.51
C ASP A 43 -10.26 3.06 -3.56
N ILE A 44 -9.10 3.65 -3.31
CA ILE A 44 -8.98 4.82 -2.42
C ILE A 44 -9.66 6.04 -3.04
N GLU A 45 -9.41 6.30 -4.31
CA GLU A 45 -9.96 7.47 -4.99
C GLU A 45 -11.47 7.40 -5.16
N SER A 46 -12.03 6.21 -5.33
CA SER A 46 -13.47 6.03 -5.46
C SER A 46 -14.19 5.91 -4.12
N GLY A 47 -13.43 5.77 -3.02
CA GLY A 47 -14.01 5.57 -1.70
C GLY A 47 -14.52 4.16 -1.45
N THR A 48 -14.18 3.19 -2.32
CA THR A 48 -14.60 1.80 -2.16
C THR A 48 -13.97 1.15 -0.94
N TYR A 49 -12.65 1.35 -0.78
CA TYR A 49 -11.89 0.85 0.36
C TYR A 49 -10.92 1.91 0.84
N ASP A 50 -10.69 1.91 2.16
CA ASP A 50 -9.58 2.61 2.79
C ASP A 50 -8.57 1.57 3.24
N TYR A 51 -7.29 1.89 3.10
CA TYR A 51 -6.23 0.99 3.52
C TYR A 51 -5.42 1.61 4.65
N TYR A 52 -4.88 0.77 5.51
CA TYR A 52 -4.00 1.21 6.59
C TYR A 52 -2.93 0.15 6.86
N VAL A 53 -1.87 0.57 7.54
CA VAL A 53 -0.83 -0.35 8.02
C VAL A 53 -0.72 -0.19 9.54
N SER A 54 -0.28 -1.23 10.21
CA SER A 54 0.02 -1.18 11.65
C SER A 54 1.53 -1.25 11.82
N VAL A 55 2.11 -0.19 12.36
CA VAL A 55 3.56 -0.07 12.55
C VAL A 55 3.83 0.31 13.99
N GLY A 56 4.60 -0.53 14.69
CA GLY A 56 4.95 -0.24 16.08
C GLY A 56 3.76 -0.05 17.00
N GLY A 57 2.67 -0.78 16.75
CA GLY A 57 1.44 -0.65 17.54
C GLY A 57 0.55 0.52 17.17
N GLN A 58 0.93 1.30 16.15
CA GLN A 58 0.14 2.43 15.68
C GLN A 58 -0.45 2.16 14.29
N THR A 59 -1.66 2.63 14.08
CA THR A 59 -2.35 2.54 12.79
C THR A 59 -2.07 3.79 11.99
N VAL A 60 -1.60 3.62 10.75
CA VAL A 60 -1.28 4.73 9.84
C VAL A 60 -2.05 4.55 8.55
N ALA A 61 -2.77 5.60 8.15
CA ALA A 61 -3.58 5.54 6.92
C ALA A 61 -2.71 5.53 5.67
N VAL A 62 -3.17 4.79 4.65
CA VAL A 62 -2.55 4.75 3.32
C VAL A 62 -3.29 5.74 2.42
N ILE A 63 -2.54 6.57 1.72
CA ILE A 63 -3.07 7.60 0.83
C ILE A 63 -2.46 7.47 -0.56
N VAL A 64 -3.11 8.09 -1.53
CA VAL A 64 -2.58 8.21 -2.89
C VAL A 64 -1.78 9.50 -2.98
N ALA A 65 -0.58 9.40 -3.52
CA ALA A 65 0.29 10.55 -3.77
C ALA A 65 0.69 10.55 -5.25
N THR A 66 1.22 11.67 -5.71
CA THR A 66 1.70 11.81 -7.09
C THR A 66 3.17 12.16 -7.06
N SER A 67 3.98 11.39 -7.81
CA SER A 67 5.41 11.66 -7.92
C SER A 67 5.67 12.92 -8.74
N GLN A 68 6.90 13.43 -8.70
CA GLN A 68 7.29 14.60 -9.48
C GLN A 68 7.15 14.39 -11.00
N TRP A 69 7.06 13.13 -11.43
CA TRP A 69 6.85 12.80 -12.85
C TRP A 69 5.38 12.57 -13.20
N GLY A 70 4.47 12.83 -12.26
CA GLY A 70 3.04 12.70 -12.50
C GLY A 70 2.49 11.29 -12.34
N HIS A 71 3.26 10.35 -11.80
CA HIS A 71 2.79 8.98 -11.56
C HIS A 71 2.19 8.86 -10.16
N LYS A 72 0.99 8.28 -10.10
CA LYS A 72 0.35 8.03 -8.81
C LYS A 72 0.93 6.80 -8.14
N TYR A 73 1.05 6.86 -6.82
CA TYR A 73 1.53 5.76 -6.00
C TYR A 73 0.88 5.84 -4.63
N ILE A 74 1.02 4.78 -3.83
CA ILE A 74 0.48 4.76 -2.47
C ILE A 74 1.62 4.91 -1.47
N LYS A 75 1.31 5.58 -0.35
CA LYS A 75 2.20 5.73 0.78
C LYS A 75 1.36 5.89 2.04
N THR A 76 2.00 5.88 3.23
CA THR A 76 1.29 6.20 4.46
C THR A 76 1.37 7.69 4.75
N THR A 77 0.46 8.18 5.60
CA THR A 77 0.49 9.58 6.02
C THR A 77 1.73 9.95 6.82
N ALA A 78 2.44 8.96 7.36
CA ALA A 78 3.68 9.17 8.10
C ALA A 78 4.92 9.19 7.20
N ASP A 79 4.78 8.81 5.93
CA ASP A 79 5.90 8.81 4.97
C ASP A 79 6.10 10.19 4.36
N GLY A 80 7.36 10.47 3.99
CA GLY A 80 7.68 11.61 3.13
C GLY A 80 7.40 11.29 1.66
N GLU A 81 8.40 11.51 0.79
CA GLU A 81 8.26 11.22 -0.65
C GLU A 81 8.27 9.71 -0.96
N HIS A 82 8.96 8.92 -0.14
CA HIS A 82 9.14 7.49 -0.39
C HIS A 82 8.20 6.68 0.50
N PRO A 83 7.55 5.62 -0.05
CA PRO A 83 6.61 4.80 0.72
C PRO A 83 7.33 3.79 1.60
N ASN A 84 8.20 4.27 2.50
CA ASN A 84 9.09 3.43 3.30
C ASN A 84 8.33 2.47 4.23
N ASN A 85 7.21 2.91 4.82
CA ASN A 85 6.44 2.04 5.70
C ASN A 85 5.85 0.86 4.94
N LEU A 86 5.37 1.08 3.70
CA LEU A 86 4.88 0.00 2.86
C LEU A 86 6.02 -0.89 2.39
N LEU A 87 7.13 -0.29 1.95
CA LEU A 87 8.28 -1.05 1.44
C LEU A 87 8.95 -1.92 2.51
N SER A 88 8.74 -1.61 3.79
CA SER A 88 9.30 -2.42 4.88
C SER A 88 8.45 -3.65 5.21
N LEU A 89 7.26 -3.79 4.64
CA LEU A 89 6.40 -4.95 4.87
C LEU A 89 6.99 -6.21 4.22
N PRO A 90 6.67 -7.40 4.78
CA PRO A 90 7.12 -8.65 4.17
C PRO A 90 6.49 -8.91 2.82
N GLU A 91 7.10 -9.78 2.02
CA GLU A 91 6.54 -10.18 0.74
C GLU A 91 5.26 -10.96 0.92
N CYS A 92 4.28 -10.73 0.02
CA CYS A 92 3.08 -11.55 -0.03
C CYS A 92 3.42 -12.94 -0.56
N PRO A 93 2.85 -13.99 0.04
CA PRO A 93 3.03 -15.35 -0.45
C PRO A 93 2.42 -15.55 -1.85
#